data_c894db6cb22fcf3d1a73a7b32e74a83b
#
_entry.id   c894db6cb22fcf3d1a73a7b32e74a83b
#
_cell.length_a   1.000
_cell.length_b   1.000
_cell.length_c   1.000
_cell.angle_alpha   90.00
_cell.angle_beta   90.00
_cell.angle_gamma   90.00
#
_symmetry.space_group_name_H-M   'P 1'
#
loop_
_entity.id
_entity.type
_entity.pdbx_description
1 polymer ?
#
loop_
_entity_poly.entity_id
_entity_poly.type
_entity_poly.pdbx_seq_one_letter_code
_entity_poly.pdbx_strand_id
1 'polypeptide(L)'
;MIRAIALSAILLACNAHQQADLVALERCQKTNDSLTALLKSHTLPDFSDSSLGAVEFYFHPFDRRVLRKQGLSAPDSQLLASMRQHPELIPDTAVLGGTMYVEWVKPIGTKWALAQYSDGHVQGRALYVYWRGKDGGIGWKLLDSWLD
;
A
#
# COMPACT_ATOMS: atom_id res chain seq x y z
N MET A 1 -1.51 69.92 0.46
CA MET A 1 -2.15 69.02 1.43
C MET A 1 -2.61 67.70 0.85
N ILE A 2 -3.14 67.60 -0.38
CA ILE A 2 -3.70 66.36 -0.97
C ILE A 2 -2.64 65.22 -1.16
N ARG A 3 -1.37 65.55 -1.46
CA ARG A 3 -0.31 64.56 -1.68
C ARG A 3 0.16 63.84 -0.42
N ALA A 4 0.03 64.46 0.77
CA ALA A 4 0.43 63.82 2.03
C ALA A 4 -0.60 62.77 2.49
N ILE A 5 -1.90 62.99 2.22
CA ILE A 5 -2.98 62.10 2.57
C ILE A 5 -2.91 60.77 1.74
N ALA A 6 -2.57 60.88 0.46
CA ALA A 6 -2.43 59.71 -0.43
C ALA A 6 -1.29 58.77 0.00
N LEU A 7 -0.15 59.34 0.45
CA LEU A 7 0.98 58.51 0.92
C LEU A 7 0.67 57.76 2.21
N SER A 8 -0.07 58.36 3.14
CA SER A 8 -0.49 57.71 4.38
C SER A 8 -1.44 56.52 4.14
N ALA A 9 -2.35 56.66 3.16
CA ALA A 9 -3.29 55.60 2.83
C ALA A 9 -2.58 54.34 2.21
N ILE A 10 -1.57 54.58 1.40
CA ILE A 10 -0.78 53.50 0.78
C ILE A 10 0.03 52.74 1.85
N LEU A 11 0.64 53.46 2.80
CA LEU A 11 1.40 52.81 3.89
C LEU A 11 0.52 51.98 4.82
N LEU A 12 -0.71 52.44 5.12
CA LEU A 12 -1.67 51.66 5.90
C LEU A 12 -2.17 50.43 5.18
N ALA A 13 -2.37 50.48 3.87
CA ALA A 13 -2.79 49.35 3.08
C ALA A 13 -1.67 48.26 2.98
N CYS A 14 -0.41 48.68 2.85
CA CYS A 14 0.74 47.74 2.87
C CYS A 14 0.89 47.03 4.21
N ASN A 15 0.72 47.74 5.33
CA ASN A 15 0.78 47.14 6.67
C ASN A 15 -0.36 46.14 6.92
N ALA A 16 -1.57 46.44 6.45
CA ALA A 16 -2.71 45.52 6.59
C ALA A 16 -2.50 44.23 5.78
N HIS A 17 -1.92 44.35 4.59
CA HIS A 17 -1.64 43.18 3.77
C HIS A 17 -0.53 42.30 4.39
N GLN A 18 0.53 42.91 4.90
CA GLN A 18 1.61 42.25 5.59
C GLN A 18 1.17 41.52 6.88
N GLN A 19 0.23 42.11 7.62
CA GLN A 19 -0.36 41.46 8.79
C GLN A 19 -1.25 40.26 8.42
N ALA A 20 -1.99 40.34 7.32
CA ALA A 20 -2.81 39.24 6.84
C ALA A 20 -1.92 38.02 6.41
N ASP A 21 -0.80 38.29 5.77
CA ASP A 21 0.16 37.29 5.35
C ASP A 21 0.85 36.57 6.55
N LEU A 22 1.17 37.34 7.60
CA LEU A 22 1.74 36.79 8.84
C LEU A 22 0.74 35.88 9.57
N VAL A 23 -0.52 36.25 9.65
CA VAL A 23 -1.58 35.42 10.25
C VAL A 23 -1.81 34.15 9.44
N ALA A 24 -1.76 34.23 8.11
CA ALA A 24 -1.85 33.05 7.22
C ALA A 24 -0.67 32.11 7.42
N LEU A 25 0.55 32.63 7.54
CA LEU A 25 1.76 31.87 7.80
C LEU A 25 1.70 31.15 9.16
N GLU A 26 1.32 31.85 10.23
CA GLU A 26 1.13 31.25 11.56
C GLU A 26 0.11 30.11 11.55
N ARG A 27 -1.00 30.31 10.84
CA ARG A 27 -2.04 29.27 10.70
C ARG A 27 -1.50 28.05 9.96
N CYS A 28 -0.75 28.25 8.87
CA CYS A 28 -0.12 27.20 8.11
C CYS A 28 0.91 26.41 8.96
N GLN A 29 1.71 27.12 9.73
CA GLN A 29 2.71 26.53 10.62
C GLN A 29 2.06 25.72 11.74
N LYS A 30 1.02 26.21 12.37
CA LYS A 30 0.24 25.48 13.38
C LYS A 30 -0.42 24.23 12.84
N THR A 31 -0.93 24.28 11.60
CA THR A 31 -1.49 23.10 10.93
C THR A 31 -0.41 22.08 10.64
N ASN A 32 0.75 22.51 10.18
CA ASN A 32 1.90 21.62 9.89
C ASN A 32 2.43 20.95 11.17
N ASP A 33 2.53 21.68 12.27
CA ASP A 33 2.92 21.15 13.58
C ASP A 33 1.90 20.12 14.10
N SER A 34 0.62 20.38 13.92
CA SER A 34 -0.45 19.45 14.27
C SER A 34 -0.39 18.17 13.44
N LEU A 35 -0.18 18.27 12.12
CA LEU A 35 -0.02 17.12 11.24
C LEU A 35 1.25 16.32 11.59
N THR A 36 2.33 17.01 11.90
CA THR A 36 3.59 16.37 12.33
C THR A 36 3.43 15.64 13.67
N ALA A 37 2.68 16.21 14.61
CA ALA A 37 2.36 15.57 15.87
C ALA A 37 1.46 14.33 15.67
N LEU A 38 0.47 14.40 14.77
CA LEU A 38 -0.36 13.27 14.39
C LEU A 38 0.45 12.17 13.72
N LEU A 39 1.35 12.51 12.81
CA LEU A 39 2.26 11.54 12.17
C LEU A 39 3.18 10.87 13.18
N LYS A 40 3.69 11.60 14.17
CA LYS A 40 4.51 11.04 15.26
C LYS A 40 3.71 10.18 16.24
N SER A 41 2.44 10.50 16.49
CA SER A 41 1.55 9.70 17.33
C SER A 41 1.05 8.44 16.63
N HIS A 42 0.90 8.47 15.30
CA HIS A 42 0.76 7.31 14.45
C HIS A 42 2.17 6.80 14.10
N THR A 43 2.89 6.29 15.10
CA THR A 43 4.06 5.46 14.81
C THR A 43 3.57 4.30 13.95
N LEU A 44 3.85 4.38 12.66
CA LEU A 44 3.76 3.20 11.81
C LEU A 44 4.57 2.11 12.52
N PRO A 45 4.04 0.90 12.68
CA PRO A 45 4.81 -0.18 13.26
C PRO A 45 6.13 -0.27 12.51
N ASP A 46 7.21 -0.40 13.26
CA ASP A 46 8.55 -0.54 12.68
C ASP A 46 8.57 -1.81 11.84
N PHE A 47 8.48 -1.66 10.52
CA PHE A 47 8.51 -2.75 9.56
C PHE A 47 9.87 -3.46 9.49
N SER A 48 10.88 -2.96 10.22
CA SER A 48 12.19 -3.62 10.35
C SER A 48 12.15 -4.81 11.32
N ASP A 49 11.14 -4.88 12.19
CA ASP A 49 10.97 -6.01 13.10
C ASP A 49 10.31 -7.19 12.36
N SER A 50 11.17 -8.08 11.87
CA SER A 50 10.76 -9.35 11.24
C SER A 50 9.98 -10.30 12.17
N SER A 51 9.84 -9.97 13.46
CA SER A 51 9.06 -10.73 14.44
C SER A 51 7.55 -10.43 14.37
N LEU A 52 7.16 -9.27 13.84
CA LEU A 52 5.78 -9.01 13.47
C LEU A 52 5.50 -9.82 12.22
N GLY A 53 5.00 -11.03 12.41
CA GLY A 53 4.63 -11.89 11.31
C GLY A 53 3.83 -11.11 10.28
N ALA A 54 4.46 -10.82 9.14
CA ALA A 54 3.93 -10.00 8.04
C ALA A 54 2.52 -10.42 7.57
N VAL A 55 2.04 -11.54 8.09
CA VAL A 55 0.75 -12.16 7.81
C VAL A 55 -0.42 -11.44 8.47
N GLU A 56 -0.25 -10.84 9.64
CA GLU A 56 -1.38 -10.19 10.33
C GLU A 56 -1.74 -8.82 9.75
N PHE A 57 -0.80 -8.16 9.10
CA PHE A 57 -1.00 -6.80 8.61
C PHE A 57 -1.99 -6.70 7.44
N TYR A 58 -2.05 -7.73 6.59
CA TYR A 58 -2.93 -7.76 5.41
C TYR A 58 -4.30 -8.38 5.66
N PHE A 59 -4.51 -8.95 6.86
CA PHE A 59 -5.71 -9.68 7.21
C PHE A 59 -6.47 -9.02 8.35
N HIS A 60 -7.53 -8.32 8.02
CA HIS A 60 -8.51 -7.97 9.03
C HIS A 60 -9.22 -9.25 9.53
N PRO A 61 -9.54 -9.37 10.85
CA PRO A 61 -10.25 -10.54 11.39
C PRO A 61 -11.55 -10.86 10.66
N PHE A 62 -12.21 -9.85 10.10
CA PHE A 62 -13.39 -10.00 9.24
C PHE A 62 -13.07 -10.78 7.97
N ASP A 63 -11.95 -10.49 7.30
CA ASP A 63 -11.54 -11.15 6.06
C ASP A 63 -11.28 -12.64 6.28
N ARG A 64 -10.62 -13.00 7.37
CA ARG A 64 -10.44 -14.42 7.77
C ARG A 64 -11.77 -15.15 7.92
N ARG A 65 -12.77 -14.50 8.51
CA ARG A 65 -14.10 -15.10 8.67
C ARG A 65 -14.78 -15.32 7.33
N VAL A 66 -14.68 -14.37 6.42
CA VAL A 66 -15.22 -14.46 5.05
C VAL A 66 -14.53 -15.60 4.29
N LEU A 67 -13.20 -15.64 4.30
CA LEU A 67 -12.42 -16.66 3.62
C LEU A 67 -12.71 -18.07 4.15
N ARG A 68 -12.85 -18.25 5.46
CA ARG A 68 -13.27 -19.53 6.05
C ARG A 68 -14.66 -19.98 5.57
N LYS A 69 -15.62 -19.06 5.47
CA LYS A 69 -16.94 -19.37 4.90
C LYS A 69 -16.87 -19.77 3.42
N GLN A 70 -15.85 -19.29 2.69
CA GLN A 70 -15.56 -19.68 1.31
C GLN A 70 -14.75 -20.98 1.21
N GLY A 71 -14.46 -21.66 2.35
CA GLY A 71 -13.68 -22.89 2.37
C GLY A 71 -12.17 -22.71 2.41
N LEU A 72 -11.69 -21.46 2.61
CA LEU A 72 -10.27 -21.15 2.78
C LEU A 72 -9.95 -21.00 4.26
N SER A 73 -9.74 -22.13 4.94
CA SER A 73 -9.43 -22.17 6.37
C SER A 73 -8.00 -21.72 6.70
N ALA A 74 -7.07 -22.01 5.78
CA ALA A 74 -5.67 -21.62 5.83
C ALA A 74 -5.30 -20.94 4.48
N PRO A 75 -5.73 -19.70 4.25
CA PRO A 75 -5.69 -19.08 2.93
C PRO A 75 -4.27 -18.98 2.35
N ASP A 76 -3.26 -18.64 3.14
CA ASP A 76 -1.87 -18.52 2.66
C ASP A 76 -1.39 -19.82 2.03
N SER A 77 -1.51 -20.94 2.75
CA SER A 77 -1.06 -22.24 2.29
C SER A 77 -1.93 -22.81 1.16
N GLN A 78 -3.24 -22.58 1.22
CA GLN A 78 -4.16 -23.05 0.19
C GLN A 78 -3.99 -22.27 -1.13
N LEU A 79 -3.77 -20.97 -1.08
CA LEU A 79 -3.47 -20.15 -2.25
C LEU A 79 -2.11 -20.52 -2.85
N LEU A 80 -1.09 -20.68 -2.01
CA LEU A 80 0.23 -21.12 -2.46
C LEU A 80 0.17 -22.51 -3.14
N ALA A 81 -0.50 -23.47 -2.51
CA ALA A 81 -0.65 -24.81 -3.08
C ALA A 81 -1.40 -24.78 -4.42
N SER A 82 -2.44 -23.96 -4.52
CA SER A 82 -3.17 -23.79 -5.78
C SER A 82 -2.30 -23.15 -6.86
N MET A 83 -1.58 -22.07 -6.54
CA MET A 83 -0.75 -21.36 -7.53
C MET A 83 0.41 -22.24 -8.04
N ARG A 84 0.99 -23.07 -7.18
CA ARG A 84 2.05 -24.02 -7.59
C ARG A 84 1.58 -25.09 -8.57
N GLN A 85 0.29 -25.36 -8.65
CA GLN A 85 -0.30 -26.25 -9.66
C GLN A 85 -0.49 -25.57 -11.02
N HIS A 86 -0.27 -24.24 -11.08
CA HIS A 86 -0.49 -23.41 -12.25
C HIS A 86 0.75 -22.57 -12.59
N PRO A 87 1.87 -23.21 -13.02
CA PRO A 87 3.10 -22.50 -13.35
C PRO A 87 2.90 -21.45 -14.45
N GLU A 88 1.90 -21.62 -15.30
CA GLU A 88 1.51 -20.66 -16.34
C GLU A 88 1.01 -19.30 -15.79
N LEU A 89 0.75 -19.22 -14.48
CA LEU A 89 0.38 -17.95 -13.83
C LEU A 89 1.59 -17.05 -13.61
N ILE A 90 2.82 -17.58 -13.63
CA ILE A 90 4.02 -16.76 -13.46
C ILE A 90 4.27 -16.00 -14.77
N PRO A 91 4.25 -14.64 -14.72
CA PRO A 91 4.30 -13.83 -15.93
C PRO A 91 5.69 -13.78 -16.58
N ASP A 92 6.73 -14.07 -15.82
CA ASP A 92 8.12 -13.95 -16.27
C ASP A 92 8.74 -15.31 -16.55
N THR A 93 9.71 -15.31 -17.45
CA THR A 93 10.49 -16.50 -17.81
C THR A 93 11.81 -16.53 -17.04
N ALA A 94 12.24 -17.73 -16.67
CA ALA A 94 13.52 -17.94 -16.00
C ALA A 94 14.70 -17.50 -16.87
N VAL A 95 15.72 -16.98 -16.23
CA VAL A 95 16.99 -16.63 -16.85
C VAL A 95 17.93 -17.83 -16.79
N LEU A 96 18.84 -17.94 -17.77
CA LEU A 96 19.87 -18.99 -17.81
C LEU A 96 19.32 -20.44 -17.84
N GLY A 97 18.11 -20.64 -18.36
CA GLY A 97 17.52 -22.00 -18.51
C GLY A 97 16.99 -22.60 -17.21
N GLY A 98 16.81 -21.79 -16.18
CA GLY A 98 16.16 -22.19 -14.92
C GLY A 98 14.65 -22.40 -15.06
N THR A 99 13.99 -22.61 -13.93
CA THR A 99 12.53 -22.70 -13.84
C THR A 99 12.05 -21.71 -12.78
N MET A 100 11.09 -20.86 -13.14
CA MET A 100 10.42 -20.00 -12.17
C MET A 100 9.54 -20.82 -11.23
N TYR A 101 9.60 -20.53 -9.94
CA TYR A 101 8.75 -21.15 -8.94
C TYR A 101 8.17 -20.10 -7.98
N VAL A 102 6.96 -20.35 -7.49
CA VAL A 102 6.31 -19.50 -6.53
C VAL A 102 6.86 -19.79 -5.13
N GLU A 103 7.45 -18.78 -4.51
CA GLU A 103 8.01 -18.86 -3.16
C GLU A 103 6.90 -18.72 -2.11
N TRP A 104 6.11 -17.66 -2.23
CA TRP A 104 4.99 -17.42 -1.33
C TRP A 104 3.84 -16.70 -2.03
N VAL A 105 2.66 -16.84 -1.46
CA VAL A 105 1.44 -16.12 -1.82
C VAL A 105 0.82 -15.55 -0.56
N LYS A 106 0.55 -14.26 -0.56
CA LYS A 106 -0.09 -13.53 0.55
C LYS A 106 -1.41 -12.95 0.09
N PRO A 107 -2.53 -13.37 0.65
CA PRO A 107 -3.81 -12.75 0.34
C PRO A 107 -3.88 -11.33 0.90
N ILE A 108 -4.50 -10.44 0.13
CA ILE A 108 -4.79 -9.06 0.48
C ILE A 108 -6.31 -8.91 0.51
N GLY A 109 -6.89 -8.97 1.69
CA GLY A 109 -8.34 -9.05 1.86
C GLY A 109 -8.92 -10.35 1.30
N THR A 110 -10.12 -10.29 0.74
CA THR A 110 -10.88 -11.47 0.32
C THR A 110 -10.84 -11.75 -1.19
N LYS A 111 -10.13 -10.94 -1.95
CA LYS A 111 -10.15 -11.00 -3.43
C LYS A 111 -8.78 -10.93 -4.09
N TRP A 112 -7.79 -10.34 -3.44
CA TRP A 112 -6.48 -10.10 -4.03
C TRP A 112 -5.41 -10.91 -3.32
N ALA A 113 -4.36 -11.24 -4.05
CA ALA A 113 -3.19 -11.91 -3.50
C ALA A 113 -1.93 -11.35 -4.16
N LEU A 114 -0.91 -11.13 -3.35
CA LEU A 114 0.44 -10.85 -3.79
C LEU A 114 1.22 -12.15 -3.78
N ALA A 115 1.88 -12.47 -4.89
CA ALA A 115 2.78 -13.61 -5.00
C ALA A 115 4.21 -13.13 -5.25
N GLN A 116 5.18 -13.84 -4.72
CA GLN A 116 6.59 -13.72 -5.06
C GLN A 116 7.05 -14.99 -5.72
N TYR A 117 7.82 -14.85 -6.79
CA TYR A 117 8.39 -15.95 -7.55
C TYR A 117 9.84 -15.68 -7.90
N SER A 118 10.60 -16.73 -8.14
CA SER A 118 12.04 -16.64 -8.42
C SER A 118 12.50 -17.87 -9.22
N ASP A 119 13.62 -17.74 -9.91
CA ASP A 119 14.39 -18.89 -10.47
C ASP A 119 15.73 -19.10 -9.72
N GLY A 120 15.92 -18.36 -8.61
CA GLY A 120 17.16 -18.33 -7.84
C GLY A 120 18.17 -17.27 -8.30
N HIS A 121 17.97 -16.63 -9.46
CA HIS A 121 18.80 -15.55 -9.97
C HIS A 121 18.02 -14.24 -10.09
N VAL A 122 16.78 -14.35 -10.50
CA VAL A 122 15.85 -13.23 -10.65
C VAL A 122 14.65 -13.44 -9.76
N GLN A 123 14.19 -12.39 -9.13
CA GLN A 123 13.01 -12.38 -8.28
C GLN A 123 11.97 -11.41 -8.84
N GLY A 124 10.73 -11.80 -8.78
CA GLY A 124 9.63 -10.94 -9.20
C GLY A 124 8.43 -11.06 -8.28
N ARG A 125 7.54 -10.12 -8.42
CA ARG A 125 6.26 -10.09 -7.70
C ARG A 125 5.12 -9.86 -8.66
N ALA A 126 3.97 -10.43 -8.32
CA ALA A 126 2.76 -10.21 -9.10
C ALA A 126 1.53 -10.13 -8.21
N LEU A 127 0.63 -9.24 -8.62
CA LEU A 127 -0.66 -9.04 -7.97
C LEU A 127 -1.73 -9.78 -8.78
N TYR A 128 -2.55 -10.56 -8.06
CA TYR A 128 -3.64 -11.34 -8.64
C TYR A 128 -4.98 -11.02 -8.01
N VAL A 129 -6.04 -11.19 -8.80
CA VAL A 129 -7.38 -11.47 -8.26
C VAL A 129 -7.53 -12.97 -8.15
N TYR A 130 -8.08 -13.45 -7.04
CA TYR A 130 -8.47 -14.84 -6.88
C TYR A 130 -9.96 -14.97 -6.49
N TRP A 131 -10.54 -16.10 -6.80
CA TRP A 131 -11.91 -16.43 -6.43
C TRP A 131 -12.08 -17.92 -6.24
N ARG A 132 -13.08 -18.31 -5.48
CA ARG A 132 -13.48 -19.71 -5.32
C ARG A 132 -14.41 -20.11 -6.46
N GLY A 133 -14.04 -21.10 -7.25
CA GLY A 133 -14.89 -21.70 -8.27
C GLY A 133 -16.04 -22.51 -7.67
N LYS A 134 -17.05 -22.78 -8.46
CA LYS A 134 -18.19 -23.62 -8.07
C LYS A 134 -17.78 -25.07 -7.80
N ASP A 135 -16.75 -25.55 -8.45
CA ASP A 135 -16.09 -26.84 -8.32
C ASP A 135 -15.20 -26.94 -7.08
N GLY A 136 -15.06 -25.84 -6.34
CA GLY A 136 -14.19 -25.75 -5.19
C GLY A 136 -12.72 -25.47 -5.53
N GLY A 137 -12.36 -25.28 -6.80
CA GLY A 137 -11.05 -24.81 -7.24
C GLY A 137 -10.82 -23.33 -6.91
N ILE A 138 -9.59 -22.87 -7.08
CA ILE A 138 -9.22 -21.47 -6.96
C ILE A 138 -8.89 -20.96 -8.36
N GLY A 139 -9.68 -19.98 -8.83
CA GLY A 139 -9.39 -19.28 -10.07
C GLY A 139 -8.48 -18.08 -9.84
N TRP A 140 -7.68 -17.75 -10.84
CA TRP A 140 -6.69 -16.68 -10.78
C TRP A 140 -6.76 -15.78 -11.99
N LYS A 141 -6.49 -14.49 -11.77
CA LYS A 141 -6.29 -13.52 -12.83
C LYS A 141 -5.15 -12.58 -12.43
N LEU A 142 -4.11 -12.53 -13.25
CA LEU A 142 -3.04 -11.54 -13.12
C LEU A 142 -3.60 -10.13 -13.31
N LEU A 143 -3.20 -9.21 -12.42
CA LEU A 143 -3.49 -7.79 -12.53
C LEU A 143 -2.26 -7.02 -12.96
N ASP A 144 -1.12 -7.27 -12.30
CA ASP A 144 0.12 -6.56 -12.53
C ASP A 144 1.32 -7.40 -12.06
N SER A 145 2.50 -7.15 -12.62
CA SER A 145 3.74 -7.81 -12.22
C SER A 145 4.95 -6.92 -12.42
N TRP A 146 6.00 -7.18 -11.65
CA TRP A 146 7.29 -6.48 -11.76
C TRP A 146 8.43 -7.39 -11.30
N LEU A 147 9.60 -7.18 -11.91
CA LEU A 147 10.86 -7.79 -11.49
C LEU A 147 11.57 -6.87 -10.50
N ASP A 148 12.21 -7.44 -9.49
CA ASP A 148 13.02 -6.72 -8.49
C ASP A 148 14.46 -6.51 -8.98
#